data_1629af27e2f980f61d34f9f144a1b7d4
#
_entry.id   1629af27e2f980f61d34f9f144a1b7d4
#
_cell.length_a   1.000
_cell.length_b   1.000
_cell.length_c   1.000
_cell.angle_alpha   90.00
_cell.angle_beta   90.00
_cell.angle_gamma   90.00
#
_symmetry.space_group_name_H-M   'P 1'
#
loop_
_entity.id
_entity.type
_entity.pdbx_description
1 polymer ?
#
loop_
_entity_poly.entity_id
_entity_poly.type
_entity_poly.pdbx_seq_one_letter_code
_entity_poly.pdbx_strand_id
1 'polypeptide(L)'
;MVEIGVGEVIFRREELSVTLLVDVEQLAAVAARAAPGWGKSPLHVHARHAEALFVFEGALALRLEDRVHRIGPETWAFVPPQVVHAFEVTGDEQARYLVLHAPNSGYGDYVRGSAAAFDQQPPPEYATGDPRLVLVRRTGGAEGENITNRPRERRATVLVEADELTISEFDYGPGERGAKPHIHRHHADGFLVLEGAFTFHVRDASHALPAGTLLVIPPGVVHGFDNDSPAHARCFNFHMPSFGFADYMRGTNPGFDQLDPPEDGGLDPASVVVAQLPE
;
A
#
# COMPACT_ATOMS: atom_id res chain seq x y z
N MET A 1 17.86 -5.48 14.87
CA MET A 1 17.41 -6.33 13.75
C MET A 1 15.93 -6.12 13.60
N VAL A 2 15.47 -5.70 12.44
CA VAL A 2 14.03 -5.60 12.19
C VAL A 2 13.51 -7.03 12.06
N GLU A 3 12.54 -7.41 12.88
CA GLU A 3 11.99 -8.78 12.92
C GLU A 3 10.81 -8.85 11.93
N ILE A 4 10.81 -9.89 11.08
CA ILE A 4 9.69 -10.11 10.14
C ILE A 4 8.56 -10.77 10.93
N GLY A 5 7.47 -10.04 11.14
CA GLY A 5 6.26 -10.57 11.75
C GLY A 5 5.39 -11.30 10.73
N VAL A 6 4.46 -12.09 11.22
CA VAL A 6 3.45 -12.80 10.39
C VAL A 6 2.10 -12.06 10.34
N GLY A 7 2.05 -10.87 10.93
CA GLY A 7 0.80 -10.15 11.14
C GLY A 7 -0.06 -10.78 12.25
N GLU A 8 -1.13 -10.09 12.62
CA GLU A 8 -2.10 -10.53 13.60
C GLU A 8 -3.31 -11.18 12.91
N VAL A 9 -3.54 -12.47 13.14
CA VAL A 9 -4.70 -13.16 12.58
C VAL A 9 -5.95 -12.73 13.33
N ILE A 10 -6.78 -11.91 12.69
CA ILE A 10 -8.04 -11.39 13.24
C ILE A 10 -9.15 -12.43 13.11
N PHE A 11 -9.20 -13.07 11.95
CA PHE A 11 -10.25 -14.03 11.63
C PHE A 11 -9.69 -15.15 10.74
N ARG A 12 -10.08 -16.39 11.01
CA ARG A 12 -9.70 -17.54 10.19
C ARG A 12 -10.80 -18.59 10.15
N ARG A 13 -11.37 -18.79 8.97
CA ARG A 13 -12.24 -19.90 8.58
C ARG A 13 -11.84 -20.34 7.18
N GLU A 14 -12.41 -21.45 6.70
CA GLU A 14 -12.16 -21.95 5.35
C GLU A 14 -12.56 -20.91 4.29
N GLU A 15 -13.71 -20.25 4.50
CA GLU A 15 -14.27 -19.31 3.53
C GLU A 15 -13.74 -17.88 3.65
N LEU A 16 -13.14 -17.53 4.80
CA LEU A 16 -12.63 -16.18 5.05
C LEU A 16 -11.46 -16.22 6.01
N SER A 17 -10.35 -15.62 5.63
CA SER A 17 -9.26 -15.27 6.54
C SER A 17 -8.92 -13.79 6.43
N VAL A 18 -8.62 -13.15 7.56
CA VAL A 18 -8.24 -11.75 7.66
C VAL A 18 -7.05 -11.64 8.59
N THR A 19 -5.96 -11.06 8.10
CA THR A 19 -4.72 -10.85 8.86
C THR A 19 -4.37 -9.36 8.81
N LEU A 20 -4.30 -8.72 9.97
CA LEU A 20 -3.84 -7.34 10.12
C LEU A 20 -2.31 -7.36 10.06
N LEU A 21 -1.74 -6.75 9.03
CA LEU A 21 -0.30 -6.72 8.77
C LEU A 21 0.36 -5.50 9.38
N VAL A 22 -0.30 -4.35 9.28
CA VAL A 22 0.19 -3.04 9.71
C VAL A 22 -0.93 -2.29 10.41
N ASP A 23 -0.58 -1.64 11.52
CA ASP A 23 -1.48 -0.79 12.30
C ASP A 23 -0.66 0.37 12.89
N VAL A 24 -0.33 1.34 12.04
CA VAL A 24 0.39 2.58 12.41
C VAL A 24 -0.46 3.79 12.04
N GLU A 25 -0.11 4.98 12.54
CA GLU A 25 -0.90 6.20 12.30
C GLU A 25 -1.15 6.48 10.81
N GLN A 26 -0.15 6.24 9.97
CA GLN A 26 -0.21 6.56 8.54
C GLN A 26 -0.92 5.49 7.70
N LEU A 27 -1.01 4.24 8.22
CA LEU A 27 -1.53 3.11 7.46
C LEU A 27 -2.10 2.01 8.36
N ALA A 28 -3.29 1.53 8.02
CA ALA A 28 -3.69 0.16 8.36
C ALA A 28 -3.67 -0.69 7.10
N ALA A 29 -3.08 -1.89 7.18
CA ALA A 29 -3.00 -2.83 6.08
C ALA A 29 -3.49 -4.22 6.49
N VAL A 30 -4.39 -4.79 5.70
CA VAL A 30 -4.99 -6.10 5.94
C VAL A 30 -4.84 -6.98 4.71
N ALA A 31 -4.30 -8.19 4.89
CA ALA A 31 -4.41 -9.25 3.91
C ALA A 31 -5.67 -10.07 4.16
N ALA A 32 -6.43 -10.33 3.11
CA ALA A 32 -7.62 -11.14 3.18
C ALA A 32 -7.64 -12.22 2.09
N ARG A 33 -8.23 -13.37 2.44
CA ARG A 33 -8.62 -14.42 1.51
C ARG A 33 -10.08 -14.73 1.75
N ALA A 34 -10.91 -14.67 0.71
CA ALA A 34 -12.35 -14.83 0.84
C ALA A 34 -12.93 -15.63 -0.32
N ALA A 35 -13.81 -16.60 0.00
CA ALA A 35 -14.59 -17.34 -0.99
C ALA A 35 -15.73 -16.47 -1.55
N PRO A 36 -16.32 -16.83 -2.71
CA PRO A 36 -17.51 -16.18 -3.24
C PRO A 36 -18.64 -16.09 -2.20
N GLY A 37 -19.24 -14.91 -2.09
CA GLY A 37 -20.26 -14.62 -1.09
C GLY A 37 -19.74 -14.21 0.30
N TRP A 38 -18.41 -14.28 0.51
CA TRP A 38 -17.72 -13.80 1.70
C TRP A 38 -16.90 -12.54 1.40
N GLY A 39 -16.41 -11.90 2.44
CA GLY A 39 -15.52 -10.73 2.29
C GLY A 39 -16.17 -9.55 1.57
N LYS A 40 -17.48 -9.36 1.73
CA LYS A 40 -18.19 -8.22 1.17
C LYS A 40 -18.41 -7.13 2.20
N SER A 41 -18.33 -5.89 1.76
CA SER A 41 -18.74 -4.72 2.52
C SER A 41 -20.13 -4.24 2.11
N PRO A 42 -20.94 -3.69 3.04
CA PRO A 42 -22.12 -2.91 2.66
C PRO A 42 -21.71 -1.65 1.89
N LEU A 43 -22.64 -0.98 1.24
CA LEU A 43 -22.40 0.39 0.76
C LEU A 43 -22.05 1.30 1.94
N HIS A 44 -20.95 2.02 1.82
CA HIS A 44 -20.43 2.89 2.87
C HIS A 44 -19.60 4.03 2.28
N VAL A 45 -19.16 4.91 3.14
CA VAL A 45 -18.25 6.02 2.83
C VAL A 45 -17.23 6.16 3.95
N HIS A 46 -15.99 6.48 3.59
CA HIS A 46 -14.96 6.92 4.53
C HIS A 46 -14.87 8.44 4.48
N ALA A 47 -14.97 9.10 5.63
CA ALA A 47 -15.03 10.56 5.69
C ALA A 47 -13.64 11.20 5.50
N ARG A 48 -12.57 10.54 5.96
CA ARG A 48 -11.25 11.16 6.14
C ARG A 48 -10.07 10.36 5.60
N HIS A 49 -10.27 9.10 5.22
CA HIS A 49 -9.22 8.27 4.68
C HIS A 49 -9.60 7.68 3.33
N ALA A 50 -8.58 7.35 2.55
CA ALA A 50 -8.72 6.59 1.30
C ALA A 50 -8.64 5.09 1.56
N GLU A 51 -9.35 4.29 0.76
CA GLU A 51 -9.21 2.84 0.72
C GLU A 51 -8.57 2.42 -0.60
N ALA A 52 -7.55 1.57 -0.53
CA ALA A 52 -6.94 0.96 -1.71
C ALA A 52 -6.98 -0.56 -1.63
N LEU A 53 -7.38 -1.20 -2.72
CA LEU A 53 -7.54 -2.65 -2.85
C LEU A 53 -6.57 -3.17 -3.89
N PHE A 54 -5.76 -4.17 -3.56
CA PHE A 54 -4.93 -4.89 -4.52
C PHE A 54 -5.30 -6.36 -4.57
N VAL A 55 -5.57 -6.88 -5.76
CA VAL A 55 -5.94 -8.29 -5.95
C VAL A 55 -4.72 -9.08 -6.42
N PHE A 56 -4.35 -10.11 -5.66
CA PHE A 56 -3.32 -11.09 -6.03
C PHE A 56 -3.92 -12.23 -6.85
N GLU A 57 -5.07 -12.76 -6.42
CA GLU A 57 -5.75 -13.92 -7.02
C GLU A 57 -7.25 -13.72 -6.98
N GLY A 58 -7.97 -14.35 -7.92
CA GLY A 58 -9.41 -14.21 -8.04
C GLY A 58 -9.85 -12.85 -8.54
N ALA A 59 -10.99 -12.36 -8.09
CA ALA A 59 -11.47 -11.03 -8.46
C ALA A 59 -12.42 -10.43 -7.42
N LEU A 60 -12.43 -9.10 -7.35
CA LEU A 60 -13.40 -8.31 -6.61
C LEU A 60 -14.28 -7.51 -7.57
N ALA A 61 -15.53 -7.30 -7.19
CA ALA A 61 -16.42 -6.31 -7.78
C ALA A 61 -16.45 -5.08 -6.87
N LEU A 62 -15.89 -3.96 -7.31
CA LEU A 62 -16.01 -2.67 -6.65
C LEU A 62 -17.26 -1.97 -7.19
N ARG A 63 -18.25 -1.81 -6.34
CA ARG A 63 -19.51 -1.11 -6.64
C ARG A 63 -19.39 0.34 -6.22
N LEU A 64 -19.65 1.23 -7.15
CA LEU A 64 -19.93 2.65 -6.94
C LEU A 64 -21.44 2.87 -7.12
N GLU A 65 -21.92 4.09 -6.99
CA GLU A 65 -23.37 4.38 -7.08
C GLU A 65 -24.02 3.85 -8.36
N ASP A 66 -23.40 4.12 -9.52
CA ASP A 66 -23.95 3.89 -10.86
C ASP A 66 -23.21 2.84 -11.68
N ARG A 67 -22.13 2.30 -11.15
CA ARG A 67 -21.24 1.39 -11.89
C ARG A 67 -20.58 0.35 -11.02
N VAL A 68 -20.12 -0.73 -11.64
CA VAL A 68 -19.34 -1.79 -11.00
C VAL A 68 -18.06 -2.00 -11.80
N HIS A 69 -16.93 -1.94 -11.11
CA HIS A 69 -15.62 -2.28 -11.66
C HIS A 69 -15.22 -3.69 -11.23
N ARG A 70 -14.82 -4.51 -12.16
CA ARG A 70 -14.20 -5.80 -11.86
C ARG A 70 -12.70 -5.58 -11.67
N ILE A 71 -12.21 -5.90 -10.47
CA ILE A 71 -10.81 -5.81 -10.10
C ILE A 71 -10.24 -7.22 -10.13
N GLY A 72 -9.44 -7.51 -11.14
CA GLY A 72 -8.78 -8.82 -11.31
C GLY A 72 -7.37 -8.84 -10.73
N PRO A 73 -6.63 -9.95 -10.92
CA PRO A 73 -5.26 -10.06 -10.46
C PRO A 73 -4.36 -8.93 -10.97
N GLU A 74 -3.37 -8.58 -10.16
CA GLU A 74 -2.41 -7.51 -10.42
C GLU A 74 -3.06 -6.13 -10.71
N THR A 75 -4.16 -5.85 -10.04
CA THR A 75 -4.90 -4.60 -10.22
C THR A 75 -5.12 -3.91 -8.90
N TRP A 76 -4.78 -2.61 -8.85
CA TRP A 76 -5.17 -1.68 -7.80
C TRP A 76 -6.53 -1.05 -8.10
N ALA A 77 -7.35 -0.94 -7.08
CA ALA A 77 -8.45 0.01 -7.04
C ALA A 77 -8.19 0.98 -5.90
N PHE A 78 -8.31 2.28 -6.15
CA PHE A 78 -8.16 3.34 -5.18
C PHE A 78 -9.46 4.13 -5.09
N VAL A 79 -9.99 4.25 -3.88
CA VAL A 79 -11.21 4.99 -3.56
C VAL A 79 -10.85 6.14 -2.62
N PRO A 80 -10.94 7.39 -3.07
CA PRO A 80 -10.65 8.54 -2.23
C PRO A 80 -11.71 8.73 -1.14
N PRO A 81 -11.45 9.56 -0.11
CA PRO A 81 -12.43 9.90 0.91
C PRO A 81 -13.73 10.43 0.29
N GLN A 82 -14.84 10.29 1.01
CA GLN A 82 -16.17 10.80 0.65
C GLN A 82 -16.85 10.07 -0.54
N VAL A 83 -16.21 9.11 -1.19
CA VAL A 83 -16.83 8.34 -2.29
C VAL A 83 -17.59 7.15 -1.73
N VAL A 84 -18.87 7.03 -2.06
CA VAL A 84 -19.70 5.88 -1.67
C VAL A 84 -19.30 4.66 -2.47
N HIS A 85 -18.99 3.58 -1.79
CA HIS A 85 -18.54 2.32 -2.41
C HIS A 85 -18.88 1.08 -1.58
N ALA A 86 -18.74 -0.07 -2.22
CA ALA A 86 -18.75 -1.39 -1.61
C ALA A 86 -17.90 -2.33 -2.46
N PHE A 87 -17.41 -3.40 -1.87
CA PHE A 87 -16.75 -4.47 -2.64
C PHE A 87 -17.22 -5.85 -2.20
N GLU A 88 -17.10 -6.81 -3.09
CA GLU A 88 -17.39 -8.22 -2.83
C GLU A 88 -16.55 -9.12 -3.73
N VAL A 89 -16.30 -10.35 -3.29
CA VAL A 89 -15.67 -11.37 -4.15
C VAL A 89 -16.62 -11.74 -5.28
N THR A 90 -16.12 -11.77 -6.51
CA THR A 90 -16.88 -12.07 -7.71
C THR A 90 -16.27 -13.23 -8.49
N GLY A 91 -17.10 -13.98 -9.21
CA GLY A 91 -16.71 -15.22 -9.90
C GLY A 91 -16.86 -16.43 -8.98
N ASP A 92 -16.28 -17.55 -9.40
CA ASP A 92 -16.45 -18.86 -8.75
C ASP A 92 -15.23 -19.25 -7.89
N GLU A 93 -14.16 -18.46 -7.94
CA GLU A 93 -12.92 -18.71 -7.24
C GLU A 93 -12.75 -17.83 -6.00
N GLN A 94 -11.98 -18.31 -5.04
CA GLN A 94 -11.56 -17.54 -3.89
C GLN A 94 -10.67 -16.36 -4.34
N ALA A 95 -10.84 -15.19 -3.74
CA ALA A 95 -9.97 -14.06 -3.96
C ALA A 95 -8.95 -13.89 -2.81
N ARG A 96 -7.70 -13.56 -3.15
CA ARG A 96 -6.66 -13.10 -2.23
C ARG A 96 -6.32 -11.66 -2.55
N TYR A 97 -6.44 -10.80 -1.55
CA TYR A 97 -6.31 -9.36 -1.75
C TYR A 97 -5.74 -8.64 -0.52
N LEU A 98 -5.19 -7.47 -0.76
CA LEU A 98 -4.72 -6.52 0.24
C LEU A 98 -5.68 -5.33 0.29
N VAL A 99 -5.97 -4.85 1.49
CA VAL A 99 -6.70 -3.61 1.74
C VAL A 99 -5.81 -2.66 2.51
N LEU A 100 -5.69 -1.43 2.04
CA LEU A 100 -4.97 -0.34 2.69
C LEU A 100 -5.96 0.76 3.08
N HIS A 101 -5.87 1.24 4.31
CA HIS A 101 -6.57 2.44 4.78
C HIS A 101 -5.52 3.52 5.10
N ALA A 102 -5.51 4.61 4.35
CA ALA A 102 -4.54 5.70 4.48
C ALA A 102 -5.22 7.07 4.59
N PRO A 103 -4.99 7.86 5.68
CA PRO A 103 -4.34 7.44 6.92
C PRO A 103 -5.16 6.40 7.69
N ASN A 104 -4.53 5.72 8.64
CA ASN A 104 -5.23 4.81 9.53
C ASN A 104 -6.24 5.60 10.40
N SER A 105 -7.49 5.26 10.28
CA SER A 105 -8.60 5.92 10.98
C SER A 105 -9.24 5.02 12.05
N GLY A 106 -8.42 4.20 12.73
CA GLY A 106 -8.85 3.28 13.78
C GLY A 106 -9.31 1.91 13.27
N TYR A 107 -8.91 1.54 12.05
CA TYR A 107 -9.30 0.27 11.44
C TYR A 107 -8.78 -0.95 12.22
N GLY A 108 -7.55 -0.90 12.74
CA GLY A 108 -6.97 -1.97 13.54
C GLY A 108 -7.81 -2.29 14.77
N ASP A 109 -8.20 -1.28 15.53
CA ASP A 109 -9.06 -1.45 16.71
C ASP A 109 -10.45 -1.99 16.35
N TYR A 110 -11.00 -1.54 15.24
CA TYR A 110 -12.29 -2.01 14.75
C TYR A 110 -12.25 -3.52 14.40
N VAL A 111 -11.26 -3.97 13.64
CA VAL A 111 -11.19 -5.38 13.25
C VAL A 111 -10.85 -6.31 14.41
N ARG A 112 -10.16 -5.83 15.46
CA ARG A 112 -9.95 -6.55 16.73
C ARG A 112 -11.20 -6.60 17.61
N GLY A 113 -12.21 -5.80 17.28
CA GLY A 113 -13.41 -5.65 18.10
C GLY A 113 -13.20 -4.81 19.37
N SER A 114 -12.09 -4.08 19.49
CA SER A 114 -11.83 -3.14 20.59
C SER A 114 -12.52 -1.78 20.39
N ALA A 115 -12.85 -1.43 19.15
CA ALA A 115 -13.69 -0.28 18.82
C ALA A 115 -14.99 -0.74 18.14
N ALA A 116 -16.11 -0.12 18.47
CA ALA A 116 -17.42 -0.41 17.87
C ALA A 116 -17.55 0.12 16.42
N ALA A 117 -16.73 1.10 16.06
CA ALA A 117 -16.72 1.73 14.74
C ALA A 117 -15.34 2.33 14.45
N PHE A 118 -15.08 2.57 13.18
CA PHE A 118 -13.98 3.38 12.67
C PHE A 118 -14.54 4.39 11.66
N ASP A 119 -13.71 5.06 10.88
CA ASP A 119 -14.17 6.04 9.88
C ASP A 119 -14.87 5.36 8.68
N GLN A 120 -15.93 4.59 8.98
CA GLN A 120 -16.84 3.99 8.01
C GLN A 120 -18.27 4.36 8.39
N GLN A 121 -19.00 4.97 7.48
CA GLN A 121 -20.34 5.46 7.70
C GLN A 121 -21.31 4.92 6.64
N PRO A 122 -22.61 4.77 6.94
CA PRO A 122 -23.63 4.55 5.92
C PRO A 122 -23.59 5.67 4.88
N PRO A 123 -23.96 5.40 3.62
CA PRO A 123 -24.02 6.43 2.60
C PRO A 123 -24.87 7.62 3.05
N PRO A 124 -24.38 8.86 2.96
CA PRO A 124 -25.19 10.04 3.24
C PRO A 124 -26.28 10.19 2.17
N GLU A 125 -27.33 10.96 2.47
CA GLU A 125 -28.40 11.25 1.50
C GLU A 125 -27.85 11.91 0.23
N TYR A 126 -26.77 12.70 0.37
CA TYR A 126 -26.04 13.30 -0.73
C TYR A 126 -24.55 12.99 -0.57
N ALA A 127 -24.03 12.14 -1.45
CA ALA A 127 -22.59 11.87 -1.50
C ALA A 127 -21.83 13.13 -1.94
N THR A 128 -20.72 13.42 -1.26
CA THR A 128 -19.91 14.61 -1.55
C THR A 128 -18.65 14.29 -2.35
N GLY A 129 -18.23 13.02 -2.39
CA GLY A 129 -17.08 12.54 -3.17
C GLY A 129 -17.42 12.37 -4.64
N ASP A 130 -16.45 12.62 -5.50
CA ASP A 130 -16.59 12.43 -6.95
C ASP A 130 -16.16 10.99 -7.33
N PRO A 131 -17.07 10.11 -7.75
CA PRO A 131 -16.71 8.74 -8.13
C PRO A 131 -15.81 8.67 -9.38
N ARG A 132 -15.61 9.78 -10.12
CA ARG A 132 -14.65 9.84 -11.23
C ARG A 132 -13.19 9.84 -10.75
N LEU A 133 -12.97 10.18 -9.48
CA LEU A 133 -11.63 10.13 -8.84
C LEU A 133 -11.22 8.71 -8.42
N VAL A 134 -12.13 7.74 -8.48
CA VAL A 134 -11.78 6.33 -8.27
C VAL A 134 -10.87 5.87 -9.40
N LEU A 135 -9.72 5.32 -9.02
CA LEU A 135 -8.73 4.82 -9.97
C LEU A 135 -8.70 3.30 -9.95
N VAL A 136 -8.72 2.68 -11.13
CA VAL A 136 -8.48 1.25 -11.31
C VAL A 136 -7.28 1.14 -12.23
N ARG A 137 -6.18 0.54 -11.77
CA ARG A 137 -4.90 0.48 -12.47
C ARG A 137 -4.29 -0.92 -12.39
N ARG A 138 -4.05 -1.50 -13.55
CA ARG A 138 -3.30 -2.74 -13.64
C ARG A 138 -1.80 -2.46 -13.57
N THR A 139 -1.07 -3.32 -12.88
CA THR A 139 0.39 -3.28 -12.77
C THR A 139 1.07 -3.88 -14.00
N GLY A 140 2.40 -3.77 -14.11
CA GLY A 140 3.14 -4.37 -15.22
C GLY A 140 3.20 -3.51 -16.50
N GLY A 141 2.88 -2.22 -16.43
CA GLY A 141 3.50 -1.30 -17.36
C GLY A 141 2.67 -0.47 -18.32
N ALA A 142 1.37 -0.67 -18.52
CA ALA A 142 0.66 0.13 -19.55
C ALA A 142 -0.26 1.23 -19.03
N GLU A 143 -0.69 1.14 -17.76
CA GLU A 143 -1.77 1.98 -17.23
C GLU A 143 -1.30 3.06 -16.24
N GLY A 144 -0.02 3.07 -15.87
CA GLY A 144 0.59 4.08 -15.02
C GLY A 144 1.46 5.06 -15.81
N GLU A 145 1.82 6.17 -15.16
CA GLU A 145 2.80 7.11 -15.70
C GLU A 145 4.22 6.63 -15.38
N ASN A 146 4.99 6.31 -16.43
CA ASN A 146 6.42 6.02 -16.26
C ASN A 146 7.20 7.33 -16.08
N ILE A 147 7.73 7.54 -14.89
CA ILE A 147 8.48 8.73 -14.51
C ILE A 147 9.99 8.53 -14.46
N THR A 148 10.50 7.39 -14.92
CA THR A 148 11.92 7.10 -14.90
C THR A 148 12.60 7.55 -16.18
N ASN A 149 13.75 8.19 -16.03
CA ASN A 149 14.63 8.54 -17.14
C ASN A 149 15.70 7.47 -17.49
N ARG A 150 15.61 6.27 -16.85
CA ARG A 150 16.52 5.12 -17.08
C ARG A 150 15.74 3.87 -17.48
N PRO A 151 15.32 3.74 -18.74
CA PRO A 151 14.24 2.82 -19.12
C PRO A 151 14.59 1.33 -19.20
N ARG A 152 15.83 0.90 -19.03
CA ARG A 152 16.23 -0.50 -19.26
C ARG A 152 16.45 -1.33 -18.02
N GLU A 153 16.92 -0.73 -16.94
CA GLU A 153 17.39 -1.42 -15.74
C GLU A 153 16.64 -0.98 -14.49
N ARG A 154 16.05 0.22 -14.52
CA ARG A 154 15.28 0.78 -13.43
C ARG A 154 14.07 1.55 -13.96
N ARG A 155 12.89 1.13 -13.55
CA ARG A 155 11.63 1.80 -13.90
C ARG A 155 10.84 2.15 -12.63
N ALA A 156 10.26 3.34 -12.60
CA ALA A 156 9.27 3.75 -11.62
C ALA A 156 8.02 4.20 -12.36
N THR A 157 6.88 3.62 -12.03
CA THR A 157 5.59 3.91 -12.64
C THR A 157 4.62 4.35 -11.56
N VAL A 158 4.07 5.55 -11.64
CA VAL A 158 3.01 6.03 -10.73
C VAL A 158 1.69 5.41 -11.16
N LEU A 159 1.06 4.66 -10.25
CA LEU A 159 -0.24 4.01 -10.46
C LEU A 159 -1.37 4.81 -9.83
N VAL A 160 -1.14 5.37 -8.63
CA VAL A 160 -2.07 6.20 -7.89
C VAL A 160 -1.34 7.44 -7.41
N GLU A 161 -1.94 8.59 -7.61
CA GLU A 161 -1.48 9.88 -7.11
C GLU A 161 -2.66 10.61 -6.48
N ALA A 162 -2.68 10.66 -5.14
CA ALA A 162 -3.68 11.35 -4.34
C ALA A 162 -3.00 11.94 -3.09
N ASP A 163 -3.65 12.86 -2.40
CA ASP A 163 -3.07 13.49 -1.22
C ASP A 163 -2.82 12.50 -0.08
N GLU A 164 -3.73 11.53 0.09
CA GLU A 164 -3.66 10.52 1.15
C GLU A 164 -2.60 9.46 0.89
N LEU A 165 -2.37 9.13 -0.39
CA LEU A 165 -1.55 7.99 -0.78
C LEU A 165 -1.03 8.14 -2.21
N THR A 166 0.28 7.99 -2.40
CA THR A 166 0.84 7.66 -3.72
C THR A 166 1.22 6.19 -3.76
N ILE A 167 0.84 5.49 -4.82
CA ILE A 167 1.28 4.13 -5.11
C ILE A 167 2.12 4.16 -6.38
N SER A 168 3.36 3.72 -6.27
CA SER A 168 4.28 3.56 -7.39
C SER A 168 4.73 2.11 -7.51
N GLU A 169 4.96 1.64 -8.72
CA GLU A 169 5.59 0.36 -9.01
C GLU A 169 7.05 0.59 -9.38
N PHE A 170 7.95 -0.05 -8.64
CA PHE A 170 9.39 -0.07 -8.94
C PHE A 170 9.77 -1.43 -9.52
N ASP A 171 10.52 -1.39 -10.60
CA ASP A 171 10.93 -2.51 -11.41
C ASP A 171 12.43 -2.34 -11.70
N TYR A 172 13.27 -3.10 -10.97
CA TYR A 172 14.72 -2.92 -10.91
C TYR A 172 15.46 -4.16 -11.41
N GLY A 173 16.38 -3.95 -12.34
CA GLY A 173 17.32 -4.96 -12.76
C GLY A 173 18.33 -5.34 -11.69
N PRO A 174 19.16 -6.39 -11.94
CA PRO A 174 20.20 -6.83 -11.02
C PRO A 174 21.20 -5.72 -10.67
N GLY A 175 21.48 -5.51 -9.39
CA GLY A 175 22.47 -4.56 -8.90
C GLY A 175 22.05 -3.08 -9.02
N GLU A 176 20.78 -2.81 -9.36
CA GLU A 176 20.29 -1.43 -9.48
C GLU A 176 20.15 -0.74 -8.13
N ARG A 177 20.68 0.49 -8.07
CA ARG A 177 20.63 1.33 -6.87
C ARG A 177 19.28 2.06 -6.78
N GLY A 178 18.68 2.01 -5.60
CA GLY A 178 17.49 2.76 -5.23
C GLY A 178 17.79 4.12 -4.61
N ALA A 179 17.07 4.46 -3.57
CA ALA A 179 17.27 5.68 -2.82
C ALA A 179 18.44 5.52 -1.84
N LYS A 180 19.34 6.52 -1.82
CA LYS A 180 20.39 6.62 -0.79
C LYS A 180 19.76 6.79 0.59
N PRO A 181 20.48 6.52 1.69
CA PRO A 181 19.98 6.78 3.03
C PRO A 181 19.44 8.20 3.18
N HIS A 182 18.21 8.32 3.68
CA HIS A 182 17.49 9.58 3.87
C HIS A 182 16.42 9.42 4.97
N ILE A 183 15.75 10.50 5.32
CA ILE A 183 14.56 10.49 6.18
C ILE A 183 13.41 11.24 5.52
N HIS A 184 12.19 10.88 5.91
CA HIS A 184 10.99 11.68 5.75
C HIS A 184 10.54 12.19 7.11
N ARG A 185 10.20 13.47 7.26
CA ARG A 185 9.76 14.06 8.54
C ARG A 185 8.26 13.94 8.78
N HIS A 186 7.48 13.94 7.71
CA HIS A 186 6.04 14.16 7.77
C HIS A 186 5.21 13.04 7.13
N HIS A 187 5.83 12.07 6.50
CA HIS A 187 5.14 10.93 5.90
C HIS A 187 5.90 9.62 6.14
N ALA A 188 5.17 8.53 6.09
CA ALA A 188 5.73 7.18 6.10
C ALA A 188 6.03 6.72 4.68
N ASP A 189 7.08 5.90 4.55
CA ASP A 189 7.41 5.17 3.34
C ASP A 189 7.08 3.68 3.51
N GLY A 190 6.40 3.09 2.53
CA GLY A 190 6.01 1.69 2.55
C GLY A 190 6.47 0.96 1.30
N PHE A 191 6.72 -0.35 1.43
CA PHE A 191 7.12 -1.20 0.32
C PHE A 191 6.44 -2.56 0.41
N LEU A 192 5.89 -3.04 -0.68
CA LEU A 192 5.45 -4.42 -0.82
C LEU A 192 6.26 -5.08 -1.93
N VAL A 193 7.14 -6.01 -1.55
CA VAL A 193 7.95 -6.77 -2.52
C VAL A 193 7.06 -7.78 -3.24
N LEU A 194 7.03 -7.72 -4.56
CA LEU A 194 6.19 -8.56 -5.42
C LEU A 194 6.97 -9.71 -6.03
N GLU A 195 8.20 -9.41 -6.47
CA GLU A 195 9.09 -10.38 -7.14
C GLU A 195 10.54 -10.14 -6.70
N GLY A 196 11.33 -11.21 -6.65
CA GLY A 196 12.73 -11.14 -6.24
C GLY A 196 12.91 -10.74 -4.78
N ALA A 197 13.89 -9.89 -4.51
CA ALA A 197 14.17 -9.34 -3.19
C ALA A 197 14.77 -7.95 -3.32
N PHE A 198 14.45 -7.08 -2.37
CA PHE A 198 15.12 -5.78 -2.20
C PHE A 198 15.91 -5.79 -0.90
N THR A 199 17.07 -5.13 -0.90
CA THR A 199 17.85 -4.86 0.30
C THR A 199 17.45 -3.48 0.84
N PHE A 200 16.84 -3.46 2.01
CA PHE A 200 16.51 -2.23 2.73
C PHE A 200 17.58 -1.93 3.77
N HIS A 201 18.08 -0.71 3.72
CA HIS A 201 19.04 -0.17 4.68
C HIS A 201 18.26 0.65 5.70
N VAL A 202 18.25 0.21 6.96
CA VAL A 202 17.58 0.93 8.05
C VAL A 202 18.63 1.27 9.10
N ARG A 203 18.99 2.55 9.18
CA ARG A 203 20.18 3.03 9.94
C ARG A 203 21.43 2.23 9.54
N ASP A 204 22.02 1.52 10.48
CA ASP A 204 23.27 0.77 10.32
C ASP A 204 23.07 -0.71 9.90
N ALA A 205 21.83 -1.12 9.70
CA ALA A 205 21.48 -2.51 9.36
C ALA A 205 20.93 -2.63 7.93
N SER A 206 21.24 -3.75 7.28
CA SER A 206 20.72 -4.09 5.96
C SER A 206 19.90 -5.38 6.03
N HIS A 207 18.74 -5.39 5.39
CA HIS A 207 17.78 -6.47 5.42
C HIS A 207 17.34 -6.83 4.00
N ALA A 208 17.67 -8.03 3.54
CA ALA A 208 17.13 -8.54 2.28
C ALA A 208 15.71 -9.05 2.52
N LEU A 209 14.72 -8.38 1.95
CA LEU A 209 13.32 -8.73 2.09
C LEU A 209 12.81 -9.38 0.79
N PRO A 210 12.33 -10.63 0.86
CA PRO A 210 11.84 -11.36 -0.31
C PRO A 210 10.43 -10.96 -0.71
N ALA A 211 9.97 -11.48 -1.85
CA ALA A 211 8.60 -11.37 -2.30
C ALA A 211 7.59 -11.77 -1.22
N GLY A 212 6.45 -11.08 -1.19
CA GLY A 212 5.41 -11.22 -0.16
C GLY A 212 5.68 -10.44 1.12
N THR A 213 6.77 -9.67 1.22
CA THR A 213 7.06 -8.86 2.42
C THR A 213 6.54 -7.44 2.26
N LEU A 214 5.73 -6.99 3.23
CA LEU A 214 5.31 -5.60 3.41
C LEU A 214 6.17 -4.95 4.49
N LEU A 215 6.81 -3.83 4.14
CA LEU A 215 7.61 -3.00 5.02
C LEU A 215 6.95 -1.62 5.14
N VAL A 216 6.86 -1.07 6.35
CA VAL A 216 6.45 0.32 6.58
C VAL A 216 7.46 1.00 7.51
N ILE A 217 7.98 2.11 7.05
CA ILE A 217 9.00 2.92 7.71
C ILE A 217 8.33 4.24 8.14
N PRO A 218 8.15 4.46 9.44
CA PRO A 218 7.55 5.69 9.96
C PRO A 218 8.42 6.92 9.69
N PRO A 219 7.84 8.13 9.78
CA PRO A 219 8.59 9.38 9.70
C PRO A 219 9.78 9.41 10.67
N GLY A 220 10.87 10.02 10.26
CA GLY A 220 12.07 10.22 11.08
C GLY A 220 13.04 9.03 11.16
N VAL A 221 12.72 7.88 10.60
CA VAL A 221 13.64 6.72 10.54
C VAL A 221 14.51 6.82 9.30
N VAL A 222 15.85 6.74 9.49
CA VAL A 222 16.82 6.72 8.37
C VAL A 222 16.68 5.42 7.60
N HIS A 223 16.47 5.53 6.29
CA HIS A 223 16.34 4.37 5.41
C HIS A 223 16.80 4.64 3.97
N GLY A 224 17.02 3.56 3.26
CA GLY A 224 17.31 3.52 1.83
C GLY A 224 17.09 2.11 1.31
N PHE A 225 17.21 1.88 0.01
CA PHE A 225 17.03 0.54 -0.56
C PHE A 225 17.74 0.38 -1.90
N ASP A 226 18.03 -0.87 -2.22
CA ASP A 226 18.69 -1.29 -3.46
C ASP A 226 18.16 -2.65 -3.91
N ASN A 227 18.31 -2.99 -5.18
CA ASN A 227 18.31 -4.37 -5.63
C ASN A 227 19.74 -4.90 -5.72
N ASP A 228 20.30 -5.35 -4.60
CA ASP A 228 21.64 -5.93 -4.55
C ASP A 228 21.69 -7.39 -5.05
N SER A 229 20.54 -7.97 -5.42
CA SER A 229 20.46 -9.34 -5.89
C SER A 229 20.97 -9.50 -7.33
N PRO A 230 21.37 -10.71 -7.74
CA PRO A 230 21.70 -11.01 -9.15
C PRO A 230 20.46 -11.20 -10.04
N ALA A 231 19.27 -11.03 -9.48
CA ALA A 231 18.00 -11.21 -10.16
C ALA A 231 17.23 -9.89 -10.27
N HIS A 232 16.25 -9.88 -11.13
CA HIS A 232 15.25 -8.82 -11.24
C HIS A 232 14.39 -8.76 -9.98
N ALA A 233 13.97 -7.56 -9.57
CA ALA A 233 13.09 -7.35 -8.43
C ALA A 233 12.02 -6.30 -8.74
N ARG A 234 10.81 -6.53 -8.21
CA ARG A 234 9.66 -5.65 -8.37
C ARG A 234 8.99 -5.42 -7.03
N CYS A 235 8.65 -4.18 -6.73
CA CYS A 235 7.90 -3.83 -5.52
C CYS A 235 6.92 -2.69 -5.79
N PHE A 236 5.89 -2.57 -4.94
CA PHE A 236 5.19 -1.31 -4.76
C PHE A 236 5.91 -0.47 -3.73
N ASN A 237 5.88 0.84 -3.96
CA ASN A 237 6.28 1.85 -3.01
C ASN A 237 5.07 2.75 -2.70
N PHE A 238 4.89 3.07 -1.42
CA PHE A 238 3.77 3.84 -0.88
C PHE A 238 4.30 5.06 -0.13
N HIS A 239 3.82 6.26 -0.44
CA HIS A 239 4.03 7.46 0.37
C HIS A 239 2.72 7.86 1.05
N MET A 240 2.72 7.93 2.38
CA MET A 240 1.52 8.11 3.21
C MET A 240 1.73 9.17 4.29
N PRO A 241 1.15 10.39 4.13
CA PRO A 241 0.53 10.93 2.93
C PRO A 241 1.51 11.13 1.77
N SER A 242 0.98 11.44 0.58
CA SER A 242 1.74 11.55 -0.67
C SER A 242 2.88 12.57 -0.64
N PHE A 243 2.68 13.71 -0.03
CA PHE A 243 3.63 14.85 -0.01
C PHE A 243 4.12 15.30 -1.40
N GLY A 244 3.41 14.92 -2.47
CA GLY A 244 3.79 15.24 -3.84
C GLY A 244 4.97 14.42 -4.35
N PHE A 245 5.07 13.15 -3.96
CA PHE A 245 6.13 12.23 -4.40
C PHE A 245 6.22 12.11 -5.93
N ALA A 246 5.09 12.02 -6.61
CA ALA A 246 5.07 11.91 -8.07
C ALA A 246 5.69 13.16 -8.73
N ASP A 247 5.37 14.35 -8.24
CA ASP A 247 5.97 15.61 -8.70
C ASP A 247 7.46 15.70 -8.41
N TYR A 248 7.90 15.19 -7.25
CA TYR A 248 9.33 15.07 -6.96
C TYR A 248 10.02 14.17 -7.99
N MET A 249 9.46 13.02 -8.31
CA MET A 249 10.01 12.11 -9.31
C MET A 249 10.01 12.71 -10.73
N ARG A 250 9.04 13.56 -11.05
CA ARG A 250 9.01 14.35 -12.31
C ARG A 250 10.02 15.51 -12.31
N GLY A 251 10.62 15.84 -11.15
CA GLY A 251 11.54 16.96 -10.99
C GLY A 251 10.85 18.32 -10.85
N THR A 252 9.57 18.35 -10.55
CA THR A 252 8.75 19.58 -10.41
C THR A 252 8.53 19.99 -8.96
N ASN A 253 8.81 19.12 -7.98
CA ASN A 253 8.73 19.41 -6.55
C ASN A 253 10.11 19.27 -5.88
N PRO A 254 10.98 20.30 -5.91
CA PRO A 254 12.27 20.25 -5.25
C PRO A 254 12.20 20.28 -3.72
N GLY A 255 11.04 20.61 -3.15
CA GLY A 255 10.79 20.68 -1.72
C GLY A 255 10.16 19.41 -1.13
N PHE A 256 10.23 18.27 -1.85
CA PHE A 256 9.74 17.01 -1.32
C PHE A 256 10.42 16.65 0.01
N ASP A 257 9.64 16.04 0.90
CA ASP A 257 10.07 15.66 2.26
C ASP A 257 11.05 14.47 2.25
N GLN A 258 12.16 14.61 1.54
CA GLN A 258 13.29 13.68 1.55
C GLN A 258 14.57 14.43 1.91
N LEU A 259 15.11 14.13 3.08
CA LEU A 259 16.20 14.87 3.68
C LEU A 259 17.39 13.96 3.97
N ASP A 260 18.59 14.53 3.97
CA ASP A 260 19.79 13.81 4.40
C ASP A 260 19.64 13.30 5.84
N PRO A 261 20.24 12.14 6.18
CA PRO A 261 20.23 11.61 7.53
C PRO A 261 20.74 12.63 8.55
N PRO A 262 20.05 12.82 9.69
CA PRO A 262 20.54 13.70 10.73
C PRO A 262 21.75 13.09 11.46
N GLU A 263 22.59 13.94 12.08
CA GLU A 263 23.81 13.51 12.77
C GLU A 263 23.54 12.54 13.94
N ASP A 264 22.38 12.63 14.58
CA ASP A 264 21.95 11.74 15.68
C ASP A 264 21.41 10.39 15.21
N GLY A 265 21.34 10.17 13.88
CA GLY A 265 20.88 8.93 13.26
C GLY A 265 19.36 8.78 13.20
N GLY A 266 18.58 9.81 13.54
CA GLY A 266 17.11 9.79 13.46
C GLY A 266 16.42 8.92 14.50
N LEU A 267 15.13 8.61 14.28
CA LEU A 267 14.31 7.85 15.23
C LEU A 267 14.70 6.36 15.28
N ASP A 268 14.25 5.70 16.35
CA ASP A 268 14.52 4.29 16.61
C ASP A 268 13.91 3.40 15.51
N PRO A 269 14.70 2.53 14.85
CA PRO A 269 14.19 1.59 13.87
C PRO A 269 13.24 0.52 14.44
N ALA A 270 13.09 0.40 15.74
CA ALA A 270 12.10 -0.49 16.36
C ALA A 270 10.64 -0.13 15.98
N SER A 271 10.41 1.09 15.50
CA SER A 271 9.11 1.53 14.97
C SER A 271 8.81 1.04 13.54
N VAL A 272 9.80 0.49 12.84
CA VAL A 272 9.61 -0.10 11.50
C VAL A 272 8.81 -1.38 11.60
N VAL A 273 7.76 -1.48 10.78
CA VAL A 273 6.91 -2.68 10.70
C VAL A 273 7.29 -3.49 9.49
N VAL A 274 7.57 -4.78 9.69
CA VAL A 274 7.81 -5.75 8.62
C VAL A 274 6.86 -6.93 8.82
N ALA A 275 6.03 -7.20 7.83
CA ALA A 275 5.07 -8.28 7.86
C ALA A 275 5.14 -9.13 6.59
N GLN A 276 5.12 -10.46 6.76
CA GLN A 276 4.97 -11.39 5.64
C GLN A 276 3.48 -11.55 5.32
N LEU A 277 3.11 -11.44 4.05
CA LEU A 277 1.77 -11.76 3.60
C LEU A 277 1.49 -13.24 3.85
N PRO A 278 0.30 -13.60 4.35
CA PRO A 278 -0.11 -14.99 4.45
C PRO A 278 -0.27 -15.63 3.06
N GLU A 279 0.10 -16.93 2.97
CA GLU A 279 -0.09 -17.75 1.77
C GLU A 279 -1.56 -17.97 1.42
#